data_7edf3d99da0cb84adc9ea83926a518f0
#
_entry.id   7edf3d99da0cb84adc9ea83926a518f0
#
_cell.length_a   1.000
_cell.length_b   1.000
_cell.length_c   1.000
_cell.angle_alpha   90.00
_cell.angle_beta   90.00
_cell.angle_gamma   90.00
#
_symmetry.space_group_name_H-M   'P 1'
#
loop_
_entity.id
_entity.type
_entity.pdbx_description
1 polymer ?
#
loop_
_entity_poly.entity_id
_entity_poly.type
_entity_poly.pdbx_seq_one_letter_code
_entity_poly.pdbx_strand_id
1 'polypeptide(L)'
;SDFTDYGVKNGFDLPDKVCPKCGSRMDKDGMDIPFETFLGFNGDKEPDIDLNFSGEYQAKAHRYTEVIFGKGTTFKAGTVGTVKEKTAFGYVKKYYEDKGVPVSNAEIDRIALGCVGIKRTSGQHPGGIIVVPKGREIYEFTPVQHPADDPNSDIITTHFDYHSIDQNLLKLDILGHDDPTIIRMLYDLTGFNPTKVPLDDKETMSIYSSTDALGVTSEEIRSEVGTYGIPESGTKFVRGMLYETKPTTFEELIRISGLSHGTDVWLGNAQELINKGVAPLNQVICTRDDIMIYLIKCGLPKNTAFKIMELVRKGKVAKSPDKWVEFKKIMEEKGVPTWYIDSCNKIKYLFPKAHAAAYVTNAFRIAWFKVHIPKAYYCAYFTIRADAFDSEIMCNGQDKVKNKMREIELLGNAATDTDSAMYETLEIVNEMYARGIKFLPIDLYKSSAKRFLMEDEGIRPPLNSLPGFGTIAAEGIEKARQDGMFDSIDELKIRAKLGKSGIELLRNAGCLKGMTESNQLSLFI
;
A
#
# COMPACT_ATOMS: atom_id res chain seq x y z
N SER A 1 4.61 -31.92 -7.21
CA SER A 1 5.98 -32.05 -6.71
C SER A 1 6.06 -31.38 -5.35
N ASP A 2 6.74 -32.00 -4.42
CA ASP A 2 7.00 -31.40 -3.11
C ASP A 2 8.07 -30.32 -3.26
N PHE A 3 7.91 -29.17 -2.60
CA PHE A 3 8.88 -28.09 -2.61
C PHE A 3 10.24 -28.52 -2.04
N THR A 4 10.23 -29.38 -1.04
CA THR A 4 11.43 -29.90 -0.37
C THR A 4 12.33 -30.69 -1.31
N ASP A 5 11.78 -31.40 -2.30
CA ASP A 5 12.54 -32.16 -3.30
C ASP A 5 13.45 -31.27 -4.16
N TYR A 6 13.10 -29.97 -4.27
CA TYR A 6 13.81 -28.99 -5.10
C TYR A 6 14.50 -27.90 -4.29
N GLY A 7 14.43 -27.95 -2.96
CA GLY A 7 15.04 -26.96 -2.08
C GLY A 7 14.42 -25.57 -2.15
N VAL A 8 13.20 -25.43 -2.68
CA VAL A 8 12.45 -24.18 -2.78
C VAL A 8 11.31 -24.13 -1.75
N LYS A 9 10.74 -22.93 -1.52
CA LYS A 9 9.70 -22.69 -0.51
C LYS A 9 8.36 -22.28 -1.08
N ASN A 10 8.26 -22.12 -2.40
CA ASN A 10 6.99 -21.86 -3.09
C ASN A 10 6.98 -22.49 -4.47
N GLY A 11 5.80 -22.58 -5.08
CA GLY A 11 5.60 -23.19 -6.38
C GLY A 11 6.19 -22.39 -7.53
N PHE A 12 6.30 -21.06 -7.41
CA PHE A 12 6.77 -20.19 -8.49
C PHE A 12 8.27 -20.34 -8.73
N ASP A 13 9.04 -20.71 -7.69
CA ASP A 13 10.48 -20.94 -7.77
C ASP A 13 10.84 -22.39 -8.18
N LEU A 14 9.84 -23.26 -8.44
CA LEU A 14 10.06 -24.62 -8.96
C LEU A 14 10.63 -24.57 -10.40
N PRO A 15 11.45 -25.56 -10.79
CA PRO A 15 11.89 -25.69 -12.16
C PRO A 15 10.70 -25.96 -13.10
N ASP A 16 10.83 -25.51 -14.36
CA ASP A 16 9.82 -25.75 -15.38
C ASP A 16 9.63 -27.23 -15.66
N LYS A 17 8.37 -27.64 -15.80
CA LYS A 17 7.99 -28.99 -16.24
C LYS A 17 7.00 -28.92 -17.38
N VAL A 18 7.09 -29.90 -18.26
CA VAL A 18 6.10 -30.12 -19.33
C VAL A 18 5.19 -31.31 -18.99
N CYS A 19 3.94 -31.19 -19.34
CA CYS A 19 2.97 -32.26 -19.17
C CYS A 19 3.38 -33.46 -20.04
N PRO A 20 3.56 -34.66 -19.48
CA PRO A 20 3.96 -35.84 -20.25
C PRO A 20 2.87 -36.34 -21.22
N LYS A 21 1.61 -35.88 -21.06
CA LYS A 21 0.49 -36.28 -21.92
C LYS A 21 0.30 -35.34 -23.12
N CYS A 22 0.42 -34.04 -22.93
CA CYS A 22 0.10 -33.05 -23.99
C CYS A 22 1.27 -32.14 -24.37
N GLY A 23 2.42 -32.22 -23.70
CA GLY A 23 3.61 -31.41 -24.00
C GLY A 23 3.50 -29.94 -23.58
N SER A 24 2.37 -29.48 -23.02
CA SER A 24 2.22 -28.11 -22.54
C SER A 24 3.05 -27.85 -21.30
N ARG A 25 3.55 -26.62 -21.14
CA ARG A 25 4.19 -26.18 -19.88
C ARG A 25 3.17 -26.28 -18.75
N MET A 26 3.57 -26.84 -17.63
CA MET A 26 2.74 -26.92 -16.43
C MET A 26 2.76 -25.58 -15.69
N ASP A 27 1.59 -25.20 -15.16
CA ASP A 27 1.47 -24.03 -14.30
C ASP A 27 2.17 -24.30 -12.96
N LYS A 28 2.76 -23.25 -12.41
CA LYS A 28 3.42 -23.25 -11.11
C LYS A 28 2.56 -22.48 -10.11
N ASP A 29 2.32 -23.06 -8.96
CA ASP A 29 1.53 -22.46 -7.89
C ASP A 29 1.89 -23.06 -6.54
N GLY A 30 1.44 -22.41 -5.46
CA GLY A 30 1.56 -22.87 -4.09
C GLY A 30 2.55 -22.06 -3.26
N MET A 31 2.23 -21.93 -1.99
CA MET A 31 3.03 -21.24 -0.98
C MET A 31 3.30 -22.18 0.20
N ASP A 32 4.52 -22.19 0.72
CA ASP A 32 4.86 -22.87 1.97
C ASP A 32 4.43 -22.02 3.17
N ILE A 33 3.13 -22.04 3.45
CA ILE A 33 2.53 -21.33 4.57
C ILE A 33 1.77 -22.34 5.43
N PRO A 34 2.24 -22.64 6.65
CA PRO A 34 1.56 -23.58 7.53
C PRO A 34 0.19 -23.08 7.95
N PHE A 35 -0.83 -23.91 7.81
CA PHE A 35 -2.21 -23.56 8.16
C PHE A 35 -2.38 -23.30 9.66
N GLU A 36 -1.54 -23.90 10.47
CA GLU A 36 -1.50 -23.78 11.93
C GLU A 36 -1.16 -22.35 12.39
N THR A 37 -0.52 -21.52 11.56
CA THR A 37 -0.28 -20.12 11.90
C THR A 37 -1.58 -19.31 11.98
N PHE A 38 -2.64 -19.76 11.32
CA PHE A 38 -3.96 -19.12 11.32
C PHE A 38 -4.87 -19.64 12.42
N LEU A 39 -4.91 -20.95 12.62
CA LEU A 39 -5.87 -21.61 13.50
C LEU A 39 -5.26 -22.14 14.80
N GLY A 40 -3.94 -22.12 14.95
CA GLY A 40 -3.25 -22.88 15.99
C GLY A 40 -3.26 -24.39 15.71
N PHE A 41 -2.54 -25.16 16.51
CA PHE A 41 -2.47 -26.63 16.34
C PHE A 41 -3.74 -27.35 16.82
N ASN A 42 -4.54 -26.70 17.64
CA ASN A 42 -5.76 -27.26 18.22
C ASN A 42 -7.06 -26.63 17.65
N GLY A 43 -6.94 -25.74 16.68
CA GLY A 43 -8.09 -24.99 16.17
C GLY A 43 -8.67 -23.99 17.18
N ASP A 44 -7.86 -23.53 18.12
CA ASP A 44 -8.23 -22.65 19.23
C ASP A 44 -7.95 -21.16 18.96
N LYS A 45 -7.56 -20.84 17.74
CA LYS A 45 -7.34 -19.47 17.27
C LYS A 45 -8.31 -19.14 16.14
N GLU A 46 -8.95 -17.98 16.22
CA GLU A 46 -9.72 -17.45 15.10
C GLU A 46 -8.78 -16.90 14.01
N PRO A 47 -9.08 -17.16 12.72
CA PRO A 47 -8.26 -16.67 11.63
C PRO A 47 -8.45 -15.16 11.44
N ASP A 48 -7.36 -14.46 11.17
CA ASP A 48 -7.41 -13.12 10.59
C ASP A 48 -7.76 -13.25 9.10
N ILE A 49 -8.82 -12.60 8.65
CA ILE A 49 -9.29 -12.65 7.25
C ILE A 49 -9.19 -11.26 6.65
N ASP A 50 -8.18 -11.05 5.82
CA ASP A 50 -7.96 -9.81 5.07
C ASP A 50 -8.41 -9.98 3.62
N LEU A 51 -9.35 -9.16 3.17
CA LEU A 51 -9.86 -9.13 1.81
C LEU A 51 -9.58 -7.77 1.18
N ASN A 52 -8.73 -7.74 0.17
CA ASN A 52 -8.30 -6.53 -0.51
C ASN A 52 -9.14 -6.25 -1.74
N PHE A 53 -9.87 -5.16 -1.73
CA PHE A 53 -10.69 -4.68 -2.85
C PHE A 53 -10.13 -3.37 -3.40
N SER A 54 -10.51 -3.03 -4.63
CA SER A 54 -10.36 -1.67 -5.12
C SER A 54 -11.07 -0.69 -4.18
N GLY A 55 -10.42 0.42 -3.83
CA GLY A 55 -11.00 1.46 -2.97
C GLY A 55 -12.36 1.94 -3.46
N GLU A 56 -12.56 2.01 -4.79
CA GLU A 56 -13.83 2.38 -5.41
C GLU A 56 -14.97 1.36 -5.16
N TYR A 57 -14.64 0.10 -4.86
CA TYR A 57 -15.59 -0.98 -4.65
C TYR A 57 -15.77 -1.38 -3.18
N GLN A 58 -14.93 -0.88 -2.29
CA GLN A 58 -14.95 -1.27 -0.87
C GLN A 58 -16.34 -1.12 -0.23
N ALA A 59 -17.01 0.00 -0.46
CA ALA A 59 -18.35 0.25 0.09
C ALA A 59 -19.40 -0.75 -0.43
N LYS A 60 -19.25 -1.21 -1.68
CA LYS A 60 -20.13 -2.25 -2.25
C LYS A 60 -19.83 -3.61 -1.62
N ALA A 61 -18.55 -3.94 -1.42
CA ALA A 61 -18.14 -5.18 -0.77
C ALA A 61 -18.66 -5.25 0.68
N HIS A 62 -18.57 -4.14 1.44
CA HIS A 62 -19.15 -4.05 2.77
C HIS A 62 -20.65 -4.34 2.77
N ARG A 63 -21.42 -3.72 1.90
CA ARG A 63 -22.87 -3.98 1.80
C ARG A 63 -23.18 -5.40 1.36
N TYR A 64 -22.33 -6.00 0.53
CA TYR A 64 -22.55 -7.36 0.03
C TYR A 64 -22.40 -8.43 1.13
N THR A 65 -21.73 -8.13 2.23
CA THR A 65 -21.67 -9.04 3.39
C THR A 65 -23.06 -9.35 3.95
N GLU A 66 -24.00 -8.40 3.94
CA GLU A 66 -25.40 -8.67 4.31
C GLU A 66 -26.11 -9.63 3.37
N VAL A 67 -25.71 -9.67 2.10
CA VAL A 67 -26.27 -10.63 1.12
C VAL A 67 -25.77 -12.05 1.44
N ILE A 68 -24.49 -12.17 1.84
CA ILE A 68 -23.86 -13.45 2.15
C ILE A 68 -24.34 -14.02 3.49
N PHE A 69 -24.35 -13.19 4.54
CA PHE A 69 -24.59 -13.65 5.91
C PHE A 69 -26.03 -13.43 6.39
N GLY A 70 -26.79 -12.58 5.70
CA GLY A 70 -28.16 -12.22 6.06
C GLY A 70 -28.29 -10.79 6.54
N LYS A 71 -29.46 -10.20 6.34
CA LYS A 71 -29.75 -8.83 6.77
C LYS A 71 -29.72 -8.72 8.30
N GLY A 72 -29.03 -7.70 8.80
CA GLY A 72 -28.92 -7.44 10.26
C GLY A 72 -27.90 -8.33 10.99
N THR A 73 -27.08 -9.11 10.24
CA THR A 73 -26.03 -9.95 10.84
C THR A 73 -24.63 -9.39 10.69
N THR A 74 -24.46 -8.29 9.95
CA THR A 74 -23.14 -7.66 9.76
C THR A 74 -23.15 -6.21 10.17
N PHE A 75 -22.11 -5.79 10.88
CA PHE A 75 -21.95 -4.43 11.41
C PHE A 75 -20.52 -3.95 11.16
N LYS A 76 -20.33 -2.65 10.96
CA LYS A 76 -18.97 -2.12 10.96
C LYS A 76 -18.35 -2.20 12.34
N ALA A 77 -17.07 -2.55 12.41
CA ALA A 77 -16.34 -2.55 13.66
C ALA A 77 -16.17 -1.11 14.17
N GLY A 78 -16.56 -0.86 15.41
CA GLY A 78 -16.31 0.40 16.10
C GLY A 78 -14.84 0.49 16.54
N THR A 79 -14.34 1.71 16.65
CA THR A 79 -13.02 2.01 17.21
C THR A 79 -13.15 3.04 18.33
N VAL A 80 -12.28 2.91 19.33
CA VAL A 80 -12.18 3.88 20.42
C VAL A 80 -10.82 4.57 20.35
N GLY A 81 -10.85 5.85 20.00
CA GLY A 81 -9.67 6.70 20.05
C GLY A 81 -9.39 7.14 21.48
N THR A 82 -8.18 6.87 21.99
CA THR A 82 -7.74 7.26 23.32
C THR A 82 -6.70 8.37 23.27
N VAL A 83 -6.59 9.12 24.37
CA VAL A 83 -5.56 10.13 24.54
C VAL A 83 -4.19 9.44 24.61
N LYS A 84 -3.27 9.83 23.73
CA LYS A 84 -1.88 9.35 23.68
C LYS A 84 -0.95 10.27 24.46
N GLU A 85 0.22 9.77 24.84
CA GLU A 85 1.20 10.49 25.69
C GLU A 85 1.50 11.91 25.20
N LYS A 86 1.86 12.08 23.91
CA LYS A 86 2.14 13.43 23.34
C LYS A 86 0.94 14.37 23.42
N THR A 87 -0.27 13.84 23.22
CA THR A 87 -1.52 14.63 23.29
C THR A 87 -1.81 15.01 24.74
N ALA A 88 -1.67 14.07 25.67
CA ALA A 88 -1.83 14.31 27.10
C ALA A 88 -0.84 15.37 27.59
N PHE A 89 0.44 15.23 27.23
CA PHE A 89 1.46 16.22 27.56
C PHE A 89 1.10 17.62 27.04
N GLY A 90 0.68 17.72 25.78
CA GLY A 90 0.26 19.00 25.19
C GLY A 90 -0.93 19.63 25.92
N TYR A 91 -1.92 18.85 26.33
CA TYR A 91 -3.08 19.34 27.06
C TYR A 91 -2.69 19.85 28.46
N VAL A 92 -1.89 19.09 29.19
CA VAL A 92 -1.43 19.48 30.53
C VAL A 92 -0.54 20.71 30.45
N LYS A 93 0.39 20.77 29.50
CA LYS A 93 1.25 21.93 29.27
C LYS A 93 0.42 23.17 29.00
N LYS A 94 -0.50 23.11 28.05
CA LYS A 94 -1.38 24.23 27.71
C LYS A 94 -2.24 24.67 28.89
N TYR A 95 -2.78 23.73 29.69
CA TYR A 95 -3.54 24.07 30.88
C TYR A 95 -2.75 24.94 31.86
N TYR A 96 -1.47 24.59 32.13
CA TYR A 96 -0.63 25.37 33.04
C TYR A 96 -0.20 26.71 32.42
N GLU A 97 0.07 26.75 31.12
CA GLU A 97 0.33 28.01 30.38
C GLU A 97 -0.88 28.96 30.48
N ASP A 98 -2.09 28.47 30.23
CA ASP A 98 -3.33 29.25 30.32
C ASP A 98 -3.62 29.75 31.74
N LYS A 99 -3.15 29.03 32.76
CA LYS A 99 -3.23 29.43 34.20
C LYS A 99 -2.10 30.33 34.65
N GLY A 100 -1.06 30.53 33.82
CA GLY A 100 0.12 31.30 34.20
C GLY A 100 0.96 30.65 35.31
N VAL A 101 0.84 29.33 35.52
CA VAL A 101 1.55 28.59 36.57
C VAL A 101 2.77 27.91 35.96
N PRO A 102 4.00 28.29 36.34
CA PRO A 102 5.21 27.63 35.88
C PRO A 102 5.33 26.23 36.50
N VAL A 103 5.48 25.21 35.66
CA VAL A 103 5.69 23.82 36.08
C VAL A 103 6.84 23.19 35.29
N SER A 104 7.53 22.22 35.88
CA SER A 104 8.56 21.45 35.20
C SER A 104 7.95 20.44 34.23
N ASN A 105 8.71 20.07 33.19
CA ASN A 105 8.29 19.00 32.28
C ASN A 105 8.02 17.67 32.99
N ALA A 106 8.78 17.36 34.05
CA ALA A 106 8.58 16.16 34.86
C ALA A 106 7.20 16.14 35.54
N GLU A 107 6.72 17.30 36.03
CA GLU A 107 5.39 17.42 36.62
C GLU A 107 4.30 17.32 35.54
N ILE A 108 4.53 17.90 34.35
CA ILE A 108 3.63 17.75 33.21
C ILE A 108 3.52 16.29 32.82
N ASP A 109 4.63 15.56 32.72
CA ASP A 109 4.65 14.13 32.40
C ASP A 109 3.89 13.30 33.42
N ARG A 110 4.12 13.58 34.73
CA ARG A 110 3.46 12.88 35.82
C ARG A 110 1.92 12.99 35.73
N ILE A 111 1.41 14.18 35.45
CA ILE A 111 -0.04 14.42 35.32
C ILE A 111 -0.55 13.83 33.98
N ALA A 112 0.22 14.00 32.89
CA ALA A 112 -0.13 13.48 31.58
C ALA A 112 -0.33 11.96 31.59
N LEU A 113 0.51 11.22 32.34
CA LEU A 113 0.36 9.76 32.51
C LEU A 113 -1.02 9.35 33.03
N GLY A 114 -1.63 10.16 33.92
CA GLY A 114 -3.00 9.94 34.42
C GLY A 114 -4.09 10.20 33.38
N CYS A 115 -3.78 10.90 32.28
CA CYS A 115 -4.69 11.21 31.20
C CYS A 115 -4.56 10.25 29.99
N VAL A 116 -3.48 9.46 29.93
CA VAL A 116 -3.24 8.50 28.85
C VAL A 116 -4.26 7.36 28.92
N GLY A 117 -4.78 6.97 27.76
CA GLY A 117 -5.73 5.86 27.65
C GLY A 117 -7.20 6.24 27.85
N ILE A 118 -7.49 7.47 28.29
CA ILE A 118 -8.87 7.96 28.42
C ILE A 118 -9.52 8.04 27.03
N LYS A 119 -10.76 7.58 26.91
CA LYS A 119 -11.56 7.68 25.67
C LYS A 119 -11.68 9.15 25.26
N ARG A 120 -11.34 9.43 24.01
CA ARG A 120 -11.44 10.76 23.41
C ARG A 120 -12.51 10.80 22.32
N THR A 121 -12.49 9.84 21.41
CA THR A 121 -13.41 9.77 20.27
C THR A 121 -13.86 8.34 20.04
N SER A 122 -15.04 8.18 19.47
CA SER A 122 -15.46 6.95 18.81
C SER A 122 -15.40 7.12 17.30
N GLY A 123 -15.15 6.04 16.59
CA GLY A 123 -15.04 6.03 15.14
C GLY A 123 -15.39 4.67 14.57
N GLN A 124 -15.17 4.51 13.28
CA GLN A 124 -15.33 3.24 12.58
C GLN A 124 -13.97 2.71 12.11
N HIS A 125 -13.80 1.40 12.18
CA HIS A 125 -12.66 0.74 11.57
C HIS A 125 -12.76 0.87 10.03
N PRO A 126 -11.70 1.23 9.31
CA PRO A 126 -11.78 1.50 7.87
C PRO A 126 -12.20 0.28 7.03
N GLY A 127 -11.89 -0.94 7.47
CA GLY A 127 -12.16 -2.18 6.75
C GLY A 127 -12.93 -3.23 7.55
N GLY A 128 -13.01 -3.10 8.88
CA GLY A 128 -13.55 -4.16 9.74
C GLY A 128 -15.06 -4.30 9.66
N ILE A 129 -15.51 -5.50 9.34
CA ILE A 129 -16.92 -5.93 9.37
C ILE A 129 -17.04 -7.06 10.39
N ILE A 130 -17.89 -6.86 11.38
CA ILE A 130 -18.23 -7.85 12.39
C ILE A 130 -19.38 -8.71 11.88
N VAL A 131 -19.20 -10.03 11.94
CA VAL A 131 -20.22 -11.01 11.56
C VAL A 131 -20.80 -11.66 12.83
N VAL A 132 -22.10 -11.51 13.00
CA VAL A 132 -22.82 -12.10 14.14
C VAL A 132 -23.12 -13.58 13.85
N PRO A 133 -22.88 -14.51 14.78
CA PRO A 133 -23.19 -15.91 14.60
C PRO A 133 -24.67 -16.16 14.31
N LYS A 134 -24.95 -17.18 13.49
CA LYS A 134 -26.32 -17.54 13.11
C LYS A 134 -27.20 -17.80 14.34
N GLY A 135 -28.37 -17.17 14.39
CA GLY A 135 -29.32 -17.33 15.47
C GLY A 135 -29.03 -16.50 16.73
N ARG A 136 -28.06 -15.59 16.65
CA ARG A 136 -27.74 -14.63 17.71
C ARG A 136 -28.01 -13.21 17.25
N GLU A 137 -28.08 -12.28 18.18
CA GLU A 137 -28.26 -10.86 17.94
C GLU A 137 -27.03 -10.07 18.40
N ILE A 138 -26.73 -8.96 17.73
CA ILE A 138 -25.56 -8.12 18.06
C ILE A 138 -25.63 -7.60 19.50
N TYR A 139 -26.83 -7.35 20.01
CA TYR A 139 -27.05 -6.83 21.37
C TYR A 139 -26.66 -7.80 22.48
N GLU A 140 -26.44 -9.07 22.17
CA GLU A 140 -25.90 -10.05 23.11
C GLU A 140 -24.39 -9.83 23.35
N PHE A 141 -23.70 -9.12 22.44
CA PHE A 141 -22.26 -8.91 22.47
C PHE A 141 -21.89 -7.45 22.75
N THR A 142 -22.59 -6.50 22.14
CA THR A 142 -22.26 -5.07 22.22
C THR A 142 -23.48 -4.21 21.89
N PRO A 143 -23.60 -3.02 22.50
CA PRO A 143 -24.46 -1.98 21.96
C PRO A 143 -23.98 -1.56 20.57
N VAL A 144 -24.84 -0.91 19.80
CA VAL A 144 -24.51 -0.32 18.50
C VAL A 144 -24.68 1.20 18.56
N GLN A 145 -23.98 1.90 17.65
CA GLN A 145 -24.01 3.36 17.58
C GLN A 145 -23.82 3.86 16.15
N HIS A 146 -24.18 5.11 15.91
CA HIS A 146 -23.75 5.83 14.73
C HIS A 146 -22.32 6.37 14.93
N PRO A 147 -21.41 6.25 13.93
CA PRO A 147 -20.04 6.73 14.07
C PRO A 147 -20.01 8.25 14.23
N ALA A 148 -19.09 8.75 15.07
CA ALA A 148 -18.92 10.18 15.38
C ALA A 148 -20.20 10.87 15.91
N ASP A 149 -21.10 10.09 16.55
CA ASP A 149 -22.38 10.58 17.07
C ASP A 149 -23.27 11.29 16.03
N ASP A 150 -23.12 10.94 14.73
CA ASP A 150 -23.94 11.47 13.65
C ASP A 150 -25.22 10.62 13.45
N PRO A 151 -26.39 11.06 13.92
CA PRO A 151 -27.64 10.33 13.82
C PRO A 151 -28.17 10.22 12.36
N ASN A 152 -27.62 11.03 11.43
CA ASN A 152 -28.01 11.00 10.02
C ASN A 152 -27.19 9.99 9.20
N SER A 153 -26.20 9.36 9.81
CA SER A 153 -25.39 8.34 9.14
C SER A 153 -26.20 7.05 8.96
N ASP A 154 -26.21 6.50 7.74
CA ASP A 154 -26.74 5.16 7.47
C ASP A 154 -25.85 4.04 8.02
N ILE A 155 -24.66 4.39 8.52
CA ILE A 155 -23.69 3.43 9.03
C ILE A 155 -23.98 3.17 10.51
N ILE A 156 -24.01 1.88 10.86
CA ILE A 156 -24.10 1.41 12.24
C ILE A 156 -22.82 0.66 12.59
N THR A 157 -22.19 1.04 13.70
CA THR A 157 -20.98 0.40 14.22
C THR A 157 -21.24 -0.28 15.55
N THR A 158 -20.39 -1.25 15.90
CA THR A 158 -20.32 -1.74 17.28
C THR A 158 -19.87 -0.59 18.20
N HIS A 159 -20.41 -0.55 19.42
CA HIS A 159 -20.01 0.46 20.40
C HIS A 159 -18.69 0.08 21.09
N PHE A 160 -18.54 -1.20 21.45
CA PHE A 160 -17.30 -1.68 22.01
C PHE A 160 -16.23 -1.78 20.92
N ASP A 161 -14.99 -1.49 21.29
CA ASP A 161 -13.84 -1.76 20.45
C ASP A 161 -13.74 -3.26 20.18
N TYR A 162 -13.40 -3.64 18.94
CA TYR A 162 -13.34 -5.04 18.54
C TYR A 162 -12.47 -5.90 19.46
N HIS A 163 -11.34 -5.39 19.93
CA HIS A 163 -10.46 -6.14 20.83
C HIS A 163 -11.08 -6.53 22.17
N SER A 164 -12.22 -5.94 22.51
CA SER A 164 -12.97 -6.30 23.73
C SER A 164 -14.02 -7.40 23.48
N ILE A 165 -14.29 -7.73 22.21
CA ILE A 165 -15.34 -8.68 21.80
C ILE A 165 -14.84 -9.72 20.77
N ASP A 166 -13.55 -9.76 20.50
CA ASP A 166 -12.92 -10.59 19.48
C ASP A 166 -12.99 -12.09 19.74
N GLN A 167 -13.24 -12.51 20.98
CA GLN A 167 -13.34 -13.93 21.33
C GLN A 167 -14.65 -14.60 20.91
N ASN A 168 -15.65 -13.81 20.52
CA ASN A 168 -17.01 -14.31 20.29
C ASN A 168 -17.57 -13.94 18.90
N LEU A 169 -16.89 -13.08 18.16
CA LEU A 169 -17.35 -12.53 16.90
C LEU A 169 -16.26 -12.58 15.84
N LEU A 170 -16.61 -13.06 14.65
CA LEU A 170 -15.69 -13.05 13.50
C LEU A 170 -15.61 -11.62 12.94
N LYS A 171 -14.38 -11.17 12.70
CA LYS A 171 -14.10 -9.93 11.97
C LYS A 171 -13.56 -10.26 10.58
N LEU A 172 -14.14 -9.63 9.58
CA LEU A 172 -13.61 -9.60 8.22
C LEU A 172 -12.98 -8.22 7.99
N ASP A 173 -11.71 -8.16 7.65
CA ASP A 173 -11.08 -6.92 7.22
C ASP A 173 -11.21 -6.77 5.71
N ILE A 174 -12.23 -6.03 5.27
CA ILE A 174 -12.50 -5.72 3.87
C ILE A 174 -11.90 -4.35 3.58
N LEU A 175 -10.68 -4.37 3.06
CA LEU A 175 -9.84 -3.19 2.88
C LEU A 175 -9.94 -2.65 1.45
N GLY A 176 -9.96 -1.33 1.30
CA GLY A 176 -9.83 -0.65 0.02
C GLY A 176 -8.38 -0.28 -0.24
N HIS A 177 -7.83 -0.75 -1.37
CA HIS A 177 -6.46 -0.50 -1.79
C HIS A 177 -6.38 0.02 -3.22
N ASP A 178 -5.27 0.70 -3.53
CA ASP A 178 -4.98 1.17 -4.88
C ASP A 178 -4.54 0.03 -5.81
N ASP A 179 -3.84 -0.98 -5.29
CA ASP A 179 -3.29 -2.06 -6.10
C ASP A 179 -4.35 -2.83 -6.91
N PRO A 180 -5.50 -3.24 -6.34
CA PRO A 180 -6.57 -3.83 -7.13
C PRO A 180 -7.15 -2.87 -8.17
N THR A 181 -7.18 -1.57 -7.89
CA THR A 181 -7.62 -0.54 -8.84
C THR A 181 -6.64 -0.42 -10.01
N ILE A 182 -5.33 -0.42 -9.72
CA ILE A 182 -4.27 -0.42 -10.74
C ILE A 182 -4.36 -1.67 -11.60
N ILE A 183 -4.47 -2.85 -11.00
CA ILE A 183 -4.59 -4.13 -11.71
C ILE A 183 -5.80 -4.15 -12.63
N ARG A 184 -6.95 -3.63 -12.18
CA ARG A 184 -8.15 -3.51 -13.00
C ARG A 184 -7.93 -2.55 -14.17
N MET A 185 -7.32 -1.38 -13.93
CA MET A 185 -7.03 -0.42 -15.00
C MET A 185 -6.04 -0.98 -16.02
N LEU A 186 -5.03 -1.72 -15.58
CA LEU A 186 -4.09 -2.41 -16.49
C LEU A 186 -4.82 -3.42 -17.39
N TYR A 187 -5.75 -4.18 -16.85
CA TYR A 187 -6.61 -5.06 -17.64
C TYR A 187 -7.44 -4.28 -18.67
N ASP A 188 -8.09 -3.20 -18.24
CA ASP A 188 -8.94 -2.39 -19.11
C ASP A 188 -8.15 -1.70 -20.24
N LEU A 189 -6.89 -1.30 -19.97
CA LEU A 189 -6.02 -0.67 -20.96
C LEU A 189 -5.43 -1.66 -21.99
N THR A 190 -5.17 -2.89 -21.58
CA THR A 190 -4.36 -3.82 -22.37
C THR A 190 -5.15 -5.03 -22.88
N GLY A 191 -6.28 -5.35 -22.27
CA GLY A 191 -7.00 -6.61 -22.49
C GLY A 191 -6.27 -7.85 -21.95
N PHE A 192 -5.05 -7.70 -21.42
CA PHE A 192 -4.29 -8.81 -20.85
C PHE A 192 -4.73 -9.08 -19.41
N ASN A 193 -5.11 -10.33 -19.12
CA ASN A 193 -5.56 -10.70 -17.78
C ASN A 193 -4.38 -10.75 -16.78
N PRO A 194 -4.33 -9.86 -15.78
CA PRO A 194 -3.23 -9.80 -14.81
C PRO A 194 -3.03 -11.08 -13.99
N THR A 195 -4.06 -11.91 -13.86
CA THR A 195 -3.93 -13.20 -13.16
C THR A 195 -3.11 -14.22 -13.94
N LYS A 196 -2.86 -13.97 -15.23
CA LYS A 196 -2.03 -14.80 -16.12
C LYS A 196 -0.58 -14.36 -16.20
N VAL A 197 -0.20 -13.32 -15.47
CA VAL A 197 1.20 -12.90 -15.34
C VAL A 197 2.02 -14.04 -14.73
N PRO A 198 3.10 -14.51 -15.38
CA PRO A 198 3.96 -15.52 -14.82
C PRO A 198 4.78 -14.92 -13.67
N LEU A 199 4.62 -15.47 -12.46
CA LEU A 199 5.32 -14.98 -11.25
C LEU A 199 6.80 -15.43 -11.18
N ASP A 200 7.26 -16.13 -12.20
CA ASP A 200 8.65 -16.53 -12.41
C ASP A 200 9.31 -15.81 -13.61
N ASP A 201 8.70 -14.73 -14.10
CA ASP A 201 9.25 -13.94 -15.20
C ASP A 201 10.60 -13.32 -14.83
N LYS A 202 11.65 -13.71 -15.53
CA LYS A 202 13.03 -13.33 -15.20
C LYS A 202 13.32 -11.85 -15.44
N GLU A 203 12.75 -11.28 -16.48
CA GLU A 203 12.93 -9.85 -16.77
C GLU A 203 12.27 -9.01 -15.66
N THR A 204 11.05 -9.36 -15.27
CA THR A 204 10.37 -8.71 -14.15
C THR A 204 11.15 -8.90 -12.84
N MET A 205 11.64 -10.11 -12.57
CA MET A 205 12.46 -10.36 -11.38
C MET A 205 13.71 -9.49 -11.35
N SER A 206 14.33 -9.24 -12.49
CA SER A 206 15.59 -8.49 -12.56
C SER A 206 15.47 -7.03 -12.13
N ILE A 207 14.28 -6.39 -12.22
CA ILE A 207 14.14 -4.99 -11.80
C ILE A 207 14.28 -4.79 -10.30
N TYR A 208 14.15 -5.86 -9.52
CA TYR A 208 14.37 -5.82 -8.06
C TYR A 208 15.85 -5.80 -7.67
N SER A 209 16.75 -6.02 -8.60
CA SER A 209 18.21 -6.02 -8.38
C SER A 209 19.01 -5.14 -9.36
N SER A 210 18.42 -4.70 -10.46
CA SER A 210 19.05 -3.84 -11.47
C SER A 210 18.02 -2.98 -12.21
N THR A 211 18.50 -2.16 -13.16
CA THR A 211 17.65 -1.33 -14.03
C THR A 211 17.66 -1.79 -15.48
N ASP A 212 18.41 -2.84 -15.81
CA ASP A 212 18.69 -3.26 -17.19
C ASP A 212 17.43 -3.61 -17.98
N ALA A 213 16.48 -4.33 -17.37
CA ALA A 213 15.23 -4.70 -18.02
C ALA A 213 14.33 -3.49 -18.36
N LEU A 214 14.58 -2.33 -17.75
CA LEU A 214 13.90 -1.08 -18.10
C LEU A 214 14.59 -0.32 -19.22
N GLY A 215 15.79 -0.73 -19.63
CA GLY A 215 16.59 -0.09 -20.68
C GLY A 215 17.16 1.27 -20.27
N VAL A 216 17.41 1.47 -18.97
CA VAL A 216 17.96 2.70 -18.39
C VAL A 216 19.10 2.38 -17.43
N THR A 217 19.99 3.36 -17.21
CA THR A 217 21.07 3.24 -16.23
C THR A 217 20.64 3.75 -14.84
N SER A 218 21.37 3.31 -13.81
CA SER A 218 21.15 3.79 -12.43
C SER A 218 21.30 5.31 -12.32
N GLU A 219 22.23 5.89 -13.07
CA GLU A 219 22.49 7.34 -13.07
C GLU A 219 21.35 8.11 -13.71
N GLU A 220 20.77 7.60 -14.80
CA GLU A 220 19.65 8.26 -15.49
C GLU A 220 18.43 8.38 -14.60
N ILE A 221 18.12 7.35 -13.83
CA ILE A 221 16.94 7.31 -12.97
C ILE A 221 17.23 7.56 -11.49
N ARG A 222 18.51 7.66 -11.09
CA ARG A 222 18.97 7.85 -9.71
C ARG A 222 18.51 6.73 -8.75
N SER A 223 18.51 5.50 -9.24
CA SER A 223 18.18 4.32 -8.46
C SER A 223 18.92 3.11 -9.00
N GLU A 224 19.50 2.31 -8.11
CA GLU A 224 20.19 1.07 -8.44
C GLU A 224 19.24 -0.06 -8.85
N VAL A 225 17.95 0.10 -8.56
CA VAL A 225 16.90 -0.88 -8.87
C VAL A 225 15.72 -0.23 -9.60
N GLY A 226 15.01 -1.00 -10.40
CA GLY A 226 13.94 -0.53 -11.29
C GLY A 226 12.55 -0.52 -10.66
N THR A 227 12.41 -0.35 -9.34
CA THR A 227 11.14 -0.56 -8.65
C THR A 227 10.37 0.71 -8.28
N TYR A 228 10.73 1.86 -8.85
CA TYR A 228 9.92 3.07 -8.68
C TYR A 228 8.45 2.83 -9.00
N GLY A 229 7.56 3.26 -8.09
CA GLY A 229 6.12 3.14 -8.23
C GLY A 229 5.56 1.73 -8.09
N ILE A 230 6.39 0.71 -7.89
CA ILE A 230 5.93 -0.65 -7.61
C ILE A 230 5.49 -0.74 -6.14
N PRO A 231 4.27 -1.20 -5.86
CA PRO A 231 3.83 -1.42 -4.49
C PRO A 231 4.83 -2.26 -3.70
N GLU A 232 4.94 -2.04 -2.42
CA GLU A 232 5.83 -2.76 -1.49
C GLU A 232 7.34 -2.54 -1.74
N SER A 233 7.75 -2.05 -2.93
CA SER A 233 9.16 -2.04 -3.37
C SER A 233 9.66 -0.68 -3.85
N GLY A 234 8.78 0.33 -3.96
CA GLY A 234 9.10 1.61 -4.57
C GLY A 234 9.71 2.65 -3.64
N THR A 235 9.55 2.51 -2.32
CA THR A 235 10.07 3.49 -1.36
C THR A 235 11.60 3.48 -1.30
N LYS A 236 12.21 4.61 -0.95
CA LYS A 236 13.68 4.72 -0.80
C LYS A 236 14.25 3.66 0.16
N PHE A 237 13.54 3.40 1.25
CA PHE A 237 13.94 2.41 2.25
C PHE A 237 13.99 0.99 1.65
N VAL A 238 12.93 0.57 0.99
CA VAL A 238 12.87 -0.79 0.40
C VAL A 238 13.79 -0.92 -0.81
N ARG A 239 13.95 0.11 -1.64
CA ARG A 239 14.95 0.12 -2.72
C ARG A 239 16.37 -0.08 -2.19
N GLY A 240 16.69 0.52 -1.03
CA GLY A 240 17.95 0.27 -0.33
C GLY A 240 18.11 -1.20 0.10
N MET A 241 17.07 -1.80 0.66
CA MET A 241 17.08 -3.23 1.02
C MET A 241 17.28 -4.14 -0.19
N LEU A 242 16.61 -3.84 -1.30
CA LEU A 242 16.74 -4.57 -2.57
C LEU A 242 18.16 -4.47 -3.13
N TYR A 243 18.76 -3.30 -3.08
CA TYR A 243 20.14 -3.09 -3.52
C TYR A 243 21.14 -3.88 -2.67
N GLU A 244 20.96 -3.92 -1.36
CA GLU A 244 21.81 -4.69 -0.45
C GLU A 244 21.63 -6.21 -0.60
N THR A 245 20.41 -6.69 -0.80
CA THR A 245 20.08 -8.12 -0.78
C THR A 245 20.08 -8.78 -2.16
N LYS A 246 19.87 -8.02 -3.23
CA LYS A 246 19.83 -8.48 -4.65
C LYS A 246 19.01 -9.76 -4.85
N PRO A 247 17.69 -9.72 -4.57
CA PRO A 247 16.84 -10.91 -4.66
C PRO A 247 16.75 -11.43 -6.09
N THR A 248 16.66 -12.76 -6.22
CA THR A 248 16.58 -13.47 -7.49
C THR A 248 15.40 -14.45 -7.55
N THR A 249 14.68 -14.62 -6.46
CA THR A 249 13.56 -15.55 -6.33
C THR A 249 12.32 -14.88 -5.76
N PHE A 250 11.16 -15.44 -6.05
CA PHE A 250 9.89 -14.92 -5.53
C PHE A 250 9.82 -15.03 -3.99
N GLU A 251 10.37 -16.08 -3.41
CA GLU A 251 10.46 -16.23 -1.95
C GLU A 251 11.28 -15.09 -1.32
N GLU A 252 12.38 -14.68 -1.92
CA GLU A 252 13.21 -13.59 -1.40
C GLU A 252 12.44 -12.26 -1.41
N LEU A 253 11.57 -12.01 -2.39
CA LEU A 253 10.69 -10.83 -2.40
C LEU A 253 9.69 -10.86 -1.23
N ILE A 254 9.11 -12.03 -0.93
CA ILE A 254 8.22 -12.20 0.24
C ILE A 254 8.99 -11.92 1.54
N ARG A 255 10.23 -12.39 1.65
CA ARG A 255 11.08 -12.16 2.81
C ARG A 255 11.40 -10.69 3.01
N ILE A 256 11.74 -9.97 1.94
CA ILE A 256 12.00 -8.52 1.97
C ILE A 256 10.74 -7.75 2.37
N SER A 257 9.56 -8.13 1.88
CA SER A 257 8.29 -7.54 2.32
C SER A 257 8.07 -7.75 3.83
N GLY A 258 8.32 -8.94 4.34
CA GLY A 258 8.26 -9.21 5.78
C GLY A 258 9.23 -8.36 6.60
N LEU A 259 10.47 -8.20 6.13
CA LEU A 259 11.49 -7.38 6.78
C LEU A 259 11.14 -5.89 6.78
N SER A 260 10.54 -5.37 5.72
CA SER A 260 10.21 -3.96 5.57
C SER A 260 9.02 -3.52 6.41
N HIS A 261 8.06 -4.41 6.64
CA HIS A 261 6.83 -4.13 7.39
C HIS A 261 6.93 -4.44 8.89
N GLY A 262 7.93 -5.21 9.31
CA GLY A 262 8.17 -5.48 10.71
C GLY A 262 8.81 -4.28 11.45
N THR A 263 8.72 -4.30 12.77
CA THR A 263 9.37 -3.30 13.61
C THR A 263 10.57 -3.94 14.30
N ASP A 264 11.76 -3.31 14.17
CA ASP A 264 13.05 -3.80 14.66
C ASP A 264 13.41 -5.21 14.12
N VAL A 265 13.07 -5.44 12.85
CA VAL A 265 13.36 -6.68 12.13
C VAL A 265 14.53 -6.50 11.16
N TRP A 266 14.58 -5.38 10.42
CA TRP A 266 15.64 -5.12 9.44
C TRP A 266 16.82 -4.37 10.07
N LEU A 267 16.64 -3.08 10.40
CA LEU A 267 17.71 -2.24 10.96
C LEU A 267 18.14 -2.74 12.34
N GLY A 268 19.44 -2.86 12.53
CA GLY A 268 20.02 -3.33 13.79
C GLY A 268 19.76 -4.83 14.09
N ASN A 269 19.17 -5.56 13.14
CA ASN A 269 18.83 -6.97 13.28
C ASN A 269 19.23 -7.76 12.02
N ALA A 270 18.30 -8.11 11.14
CA ALA A 270 18.57 -8.95 9.96
C ALA A 270 19.65 -8.33 9.04
N GLN A 271 19.65 -7.03 8.84
CA GLN A 271 20.65 -6.32 8.04
C GLN A 271 22.06 -6.58 8.57
N GLU A 272 22.27 -6.46 9.89
CA GLU A 272 23.59 -6.73 10.49
C GLU A 272 24.02 -8.19 10.35
N LEU A 273 23.09 -9.12 10.51
CA LEU A 273 23.37 -10.56 10.37
C LEU A 273 23.83 -10.90 8.96
N ILE A 274 23.16 -10.34 7.95
CA ILE A 274 23.51 -10.54 6.54
C ILE A 274 24.85 -9.87 6.22
N ASN A 275 25.06 -8.61 6.61
CA ASN A 275 26.27 -7.86 6.31
C ASN A 275 27.52 -8.44 7.00
N LYS A 276 27.37 -9.02 8.18
CA LYS A 276 28.44 -9.70 8.90
C LYS A 276 28.66 -11.15 8.45
N GLY A 277 27.85 -11.66 7.50
CA GLY A 277 27.93 -13.04 7.03
C GLY A 277 27.53 -14.10 8.07
N VAL A 278 26.78 -13.71 9.11
CA VAL A 278 26.31 -14.62 10.17
C VAL A 278 25.19 -15.51 9.64
N ALA A 279 24.24 -14.92 8.90
CA ALA A 279 23.14 -15.64 8.29
C ALA A 279 22.72 -14.97 6.98
N PRO A 280 22.46 -15.70 5.89
CA PRO A 280 21.97 -15.16 4.64
C PRO A 280 20.47 -14.80 4.73
N LEU A 281 19.94 -14.08 3.72
CA LEU A 281 18.55 -13.63 3.65
C LEU A 281 17.55 -14.79 3.86
N ASN A 282 17.83 -15.97 3.37
CA ASN A 282 16.94 -17.13 3.48
C ASN A 282 16.94 -17.80 4.88
N GLN A 283 17.78 -17.35 5.82
CA GLN A 283 17.86 -17.88 7.18
C GLN A 283 17.48 -16.88 8.25
N VAL A 284 17.60 -15.56 8.01
CA VAL A 284 17.19 -14.53 8.98
C VAL A 284 15.67 -14.55 9.19
N ILE A 285 15.21 -14.04 10.33
CA ILE A 285 13.79 -13.95 10.64
C ILE A 285 13.18 -12.81 9.82
N CYS A 286 12.21 -13.12 8.96
CA CYS A 286 11.51 -12.16 8.12
C CYS A 286 10.02 -12.05 8.46
N THR A 287 9.37 -13.17 8.75
CA THR A 287 7.96 -13.29 9.08
C THR A 287 7.75 -14.10 10.34
N ARG A 288 6.56 -13.99 10.94
CA ARG A 288 6.23 -14.78 12.14
C ARG A 288 6.31 -16.28 11.87
N ASP A 289 5.94 -16.69 10.67
CA ASP A 289 5.92 -18.09 10.24
C ASP A 289 7.33 -18.71 10.26
N ASP A 290 8.35 -17.94 9.95
CA ASP A 290 9.75 -18.38 9.99
C ASP A 290 10.14 -18.90 11.37
N ILE A 291 9.71 -18.21 12.44
CA ILE A 291 10.05 -18.61 13.81
C ILE A 291 9.45 -19.96 14.13
N MET A 292 8.17 -20.15 13.86
CA MET A 292 7.47 -21.40 14.18
C MET A 292 8.09 -22.57 13.43
N ILE A 293 8.29 -22.43 12.12
CA ILE A 293 8.85 -23.49 11.27
C ILE A 293 10.27 -23.84 11.70
N TYR A 294 11.11 -22.83 11.93
CA TYR A 294 12.50 -23.05 12.31
C TYR A 294 12.63 -23.76 13.66
N LEU A 295 11.88 -23.32 14.66
CA LEU A 295 11.92 -23.94 15.99
C LEU A 295 11.40 -25.38 15.98
N ILE A 296 10.36 -25.68 15.18
CA ILE A 296 9.89 -27.07 14.98
C ILE A 296 11.00 -27.92 14.34
N LYS A 297 11.71 -27.40 13.34
CA LYS A 297 12.84 -28.08 12.71
C LYS A 297 14.01 -28.34 13.69
N CYS A 298 14.20 -27.44 14.66
CA CYS A 298 15.16 -27.65 15.75
C CYS A 298 14.69 -28.67 16.80
N GLY A 299 13.48 -29.22 16.66
CA GLY A 299 12.95 -30.26 17.55
C GLY A 299 12.20 -29.70 18.77
N LEU A 300 11.76 -28.46 18.75
CA LEU A 300 10.83 -27.95 19.77
C LEU A 300 9.43 -28.55 19.57
N PRO A 301 8.68 -28.78 20.67
CA PRO A 301 7.27 -29.14 20.57
C PRO A 301 6.46 -28.06 19.79
N LYS A 302 5.55 -28.47 18.91
CA LYS A 302 4.78 -27.61 18.03
C LYS A 302 4.09 -26.46 18.78
N ASN A 303 3.40 -26.76 19.87
CA ASN A 303 2.73 -25.76 20.70
C ASN A 303 3.70 -24.77 21.37
N THR A 304 4.90 -25.23 21.75
CA THR A 304 5.93 -24.36 22.32
C THR A 304 6.48 -23.42 21.26
N ALA A 305 6.79 -23.92 20.07
CA ALA A 305 7.22 -23.10 18.94
C ALA A 305 6.17 -22.04 18.56
N PHE A 306 4.89 -22.41 18.54
CA PHE A 306 3.79 -21.49 18.31
C PHE A 306 3.69 -20.38 19.38
N LYS A 307 3.82 -20.74 20.67
CA LYS A 307 3.79 -19.76 21.77
C LYS A 307 4.96 -18.79 21.71
N ILE A 308 6.16 -19.27 21.36
CA ILE A 308 7.33 -18.41 21.16
C ILE A 308 7.09 -17.44 19.99
N MET A 309 6.61 -17.94 18.85
CA MET A 309 6.25 -17.12 17.71
C MET A 309 5.24 -16.01 18.10
N GLU A 310 4.17 -16.38 18.82
CA GLU A 310 3.14 -15.42 19.26
C GLU A 310 3.69 -14.36 20.23
N LEU A 311 4.61 -14.73 21.11
CA LEU A 311 5.27 -13.80 22.02
C LEU A 311 6.15 -12.80 21.27
N VAL A 312 6.96 -13.28 20.33
CA VAL A 312 7.91 -12.47 19.54
C VAL A 312 7.16 -11.55 18.58
N ARG A 313 6.20 -12.09 17.80
CA ARG A 313 5.49 -11.29 16.80
C ARG A 313 4.75 -10.08 17.35
N LYS A 314 4.33 -10.14 18.61
CA LYS A 314 3.59 -9.07 19.33
C LYS A 314 4.52 -8.14 20.12
N GLY A 315 5.83 -8.33 20.04
CA GLY A 315 6.83 -7.54 20.80
C GLY A 315 6.64 -7.66 22.31
N LYS A 316 6.14 -8.80 22.79
CA LYS A 316 5.84 -9.03 24.22
C LYS A 316 7.01 -9.64 25.00
N VAL A 317 8.15 -9.86 24.36
CA VAL A 317 9.34 -10.43 25.02
C VAL A 317 9.75 -9.60 26.24
N ALA A 318 9.94 -8.29 26.06
CA ALA A 318 10.30 -7.39 27.17
C ALA A 318 9.21 -7.25 28.25
N LYS A 319 7.94 -7.53 27.90
CA LYS A 319 6.80 -7.45 28.82
C LYS A 319 6.52 -8.75 29.57
N SER A 320 7.22 -9.83 29.23
CA SER A 320 7.03 -11.16 29.80
C SER A 320 8.39 -11.82 30.08
N PRO A 321 9.25 -11.21 30.92
CA PRO A 321 10.64 -11.64 31.12
C PRO A 321 10.73 -13.08 31.63
N ASP A 322 9.87 -13.51 32.54
CA ASP A 322 9.90 -14.87 33.12
C ASP A 322 9.61 -15.93 32.04
N LYS A 323 8.60 -15.71 31.20
CA LYS A 323 8.29 -16.59 30.07
C LYS A 323 9.42 -16.62 29.04
N TRP A 324 10.05 -15.46 28.80
CA TRP A 324 11.16 -15.42 27.87
C TRP A 324 12.37 -16.19 28.35
N VAL A 325 12.70 -16.12 29.64
CA VAL A 325 13.79 -16.91 30.23
C VAL A 325 13.53 -18.40 30.07
N GLU A 326 12.31 -18.87 30.33
CA GLU A 326 11.92 -20.28 30.12
C GLU A 326 12.07 -20.67 28.64
N PHE A 327 11.52 -19.88 27.71
CA PHE A 327 11.60 -20.18 26.28
C PHE A 327 13.03 -20.13 25.75
N LYS A 328 13.84 -19.18 26.21
CA LYS A 328 15.26 -19.10 25.86
C LYS A 328 15.99 -20.38 26.25
N LYS A 329 15.79 -20.86 27.47
CA LYS A 329 16.39 -22.12 27.94
C LYS A 329 16.00 -23.31 27.07
N ILE A 330 14.71 -23.44 26.70
CA ILE A 330 14.23 -24.50 25.82
C ILE A 330 14.91 -24.42 24.44
N MET A 331 15.04 -23.20 23.88
CA MET A 331 15.70 -22.98 22.60
C MET A 331 17.19 -23.36 22.66
N GLU A 332 17.89 -22.96 23.72
CA GLU A 332 19.32 -23.30 23.94
C GLU A 332 19.54 -24.81 24.08
N GLU A 333 18.67 -25.50 24.83
CA GLU A 333 18.73 -26.97 25.00
C GLU A 333 18.50 -27.72 23.67
N LYS A 334 17.79 -27.12 22.72
CA LYS A 334 17.55 -27.65 21.36
C LYS A 334 18.58 -27.19 20.33
N GLY A 335 19.61 -26.48 20.75
CA GLY A 335 20.71 -26.06 19.89
C GLY A 335 20.34 -24.90 18.95
N VAL A 336 19.33 -24.11 19.29
CA VAL A 336 19.01 -22.87 18.54
C VAL A 336 20.18 -21.90 18.70
N PRO A 337 20.74 -21.34 17.60
CA PRO A 337 21.89 -20.45 17.67
C PRO A 337 21.59 -19.19 18.47
N THR A 338 22.57 -18.69 19.20
CA THR A 338 22.45 -17.48 20.02
C THR A 338 22.01 -16.28 19.19
N TRP A 339 22.55 -16.09 17.98
CA TRP A 339 22.16 -14.99 17.09
C TRP A 339 20.65 -15.02 16.75
N TYR A 340 20.07 -16.23 16.64
CA TYR A 340 18.64 -16.37 16.35
C TYR A 340 17.77 -15.94 17.55
N ILE A 341 18.17 -16.37 18.74
CA ILE A 341 17.51 -15.99 20.01
C ILE A 341 17.61 -14.48 20.22
N ASP A 342 18.79 -13.90 19.98
CA ASP A 342 19.02 -12.46 20.09
C ASP A 342 18.19 -11.68 19.06
N SER A 343 18.05 -12.19 17.84
CA SER A 343 17.18 -11.62 16.83
C SER A 343 15.72 -11.60 17.29
N CYS A 344 15.20 -12.72 17.83
CA CYS A 344 13.86 -12.78 18.42
C CYS A 344 13.65 -11.73 19.52
N ASN A 345 14.66 -11.51 20.36
CA ASN A 345 14.57 -10.56 21.48
C ASN A 345 14.48 -9.08 21.02
N LYS A 346 15.07 -8.75 19.88
CA LYS A 346 15.04 -7.39 19.31
C LYS A 346 13.69 -7.02 18.69
N ILE A 347 12.96 -8.01 18.16
CA ILE A 347 11.76 -7.83 17.36
C ILE A 347 10.61 -7.25 18.21
N LYS A 348 9.97 -6.21 17.72
CA LYS A 348 8.78 -5.61 18.32
C LYS A 348 7.49 -5.93 17.58
N TYR A 349 7.57 -6.18 16.28
CA TYR A 349 6.43 -6.60 15.48
C TYR A 349 6.88 -7.42 14.27
N LEU A 350 6.24 -8.55 14.03
CA LEU A 350 6.44 -9.39 12.84
C LEU A 350 5.18 -9.53 12.03
N PHE A 351 5.37 -9.43 10.72
CA PHE A 351 4.31 -9.59 9.72
C PHE A 351 4.02 -11.07 9.44
N PRO A 352 2.77 -11.42 9.07
CA PRO A 352 2.45 -12.78 8.61
C PRO A 352 2.96 -13.01 7.19
N LYS A 353 3.50 -14.21 6.90
CA LYS A 353 3.97 -14.59 5.57
C LYS A 353 2.85 -14.54 4.52
N ALA A 354 1.65 -14.98 4.87
CA ALA A 354 0.49 -14.98 3.97
C ALA A 354 0.14 -13.57 3.48
N HIS A 355 0.18 -12.58 4.38
CA HIS A 355 -0.06 -11.18 4.04
C HIS A 355 1.03 -10.67 3.08
N ALA A 356 2.30 -10.87 3.42
CA ALA A 356 3.43 -10.51 2.55
C ALA A 356 3.31 -11.15 1.15
N ALA A 357 2.99 -12.45 1.09
CA ALA A 357 2.81 -13.17 -0.17
C ALA A 357 1.70 -12.59 -1.04
N ALA A 358 0.55 -12.22 -0.46
CA ALA A 358 -0.57 -11.63 -1.19
C ALA A 358 -0.20 -10.28 -1.82
N TYR A 359 0.44 -9.38 -1.05
CA TYR A 359 0.85 -8.07 -1.55
C TYR A 359 1.99 -8.16 -2.57
N VAL A 360 2.99 -9.00 -2.33
CA VAL A 360 4.09 -9.23 -3.29
C VAL A 360 3.57 -9.81 -4.60
N THR A 361 2.57 -10.70 -4.56
CA THR A 361 1.94 -11.22 -5.78
C THR A 361 1.33 -10.11 -6.63
N ASN A 362 0.58 -9.20 -6.02
CA ASN A 362 -0.02 -8.08 -6.73
C ASN A 362 1.05 -7.09 -7.22
N ALA A 363 2.04 -6.80 -6.40
CA ALA A 363 3.17 -5.95 -6.78
C ALA A 363 3.95 -6.50 -7.97
N PHE A 364 4.23 -7.81 -7.99
CA PHE A 364 4.93 -8.46 -9.10
C PHE A 364 4.10 -8.43 -10.40
N ARG A 365 2.78 -8.62 -10.31
CA ARG A 365 1.89 -8.45 -11.46
C ARG A 365 1.97 -7.04 -12.05
N ILE A 366 1.94 -6.03 -11.20
CA ILE A 366 2.10 -4.62 -11.64
C ILE A 366 3.49 -4.39 -12.24
N ALA A 367 4.54 -4.94 -11.61
CA ALA A 367 5.92 -4.87 -12.11
C ALA A 367 6.08 -5.49 -13.51
N TRP A 368 5.39 -6.58 -13.78
CA TRP A 368 5.39 -7.19 -15.11
C TRP A 368 4.87 -6.23 -16.18
N PHE A 369 3.80 -5.50 -15.94
CA PHE A 369 3.33 -4.46 -16.87
C PHE A 369 4.34 -3.33 -17.03
N LYS A 370 5.03 -2.95 -15.94
CA LYS A 370 6.09 -1.94 -16.02
C LYS A 370 7.22 -2.35 -16.98
N VAL A 371 7.58 -3.63 -16.98
CA VAL A 371 8.62 -4.18 -17.87
C VAL A 371 8.10 -4.35 -19.29
N HIS A 372 6.98 -5.05 -19.46
CA HIS A 372 6.51 -5.53 -20.76
C HIS A 372 5.53 -4.60 -21.47
N ILE A 373 4.74 -3.80 -20.74
CA ILE A 373 3.77 -2.85 -21.31
C ILE A 373 3.87 -1.49 -20.58
N PRO A 374 5.03 -0.82 -20.65
CA PRO A 374 5.34 0.32 -19.80
C PRO A 374 4.35 1.49 -19.92
N LYS A 375 3.84 1.80 -21.10
CA LYS A 375 2.86 2.88 -21.26
C LYS A 375 1.58 2.63 -20.44
N ALA A 376 1.10 1.39 -20.41
CA ALA A 376 -0.06 1.03 -19.59
C ALA A 376 0.24 1.18 -18.09
N TYR A 377 1.42 0.74 -17.65
CA TYR A 377 1.86 0.90 -16.27
C TYR A 377 1.87 2.38 -15.84
N TYR A 378 2.52 3.25 -16.61
CA TYR A 378 2.59 4.67 -16.26
C TYR A 378 1.21 5.35 -16.31
N CYS A 379 0.35 5.01 -17.27
CA CYS A 379 -1.03 5.50 -17.30
C CYS A 379 -1.79 5.13 -16.01
N ALA A 380 -1.69 3.90 -15.58
CA ALA A 380 -2.36 3.42 -14.37
C ALA A 380 -1.78 4.08 -13.11
N TYR A 381 -0.45 4.17 -13.00
CA TYR A 381 0.21 4.81 -11.87
C TYR A 381 -0.19 6.28 -11.73
N PHE A 382 -0.05 7.07 -12.80
CA PHE A 382 -0.38 8.49 -12.74
C PHE A 382 -1.86 8.77 -12.53
N THR A 383 -2.73 7.88 -12.97
CA THR A 383 -4.18 8.01 -12.73
C THR A 383 -4.55 7.77 -11.27
N ILE A 384 -3.90 6.81 -10.60
CA ILE A 384 -4.38 6.28 -9.32
C ILE A 384 -3.53 6.75 -8.14
N ARG A 385 -2.22 6.93 -8.34
CA ARG A 385 -1.28 7.21 -7.23
C ARG A 385 -0.55 8.54 -7.30
N ALA A 386 -0.72 9.32 -8.34
CA ALA A 386 0.01 10.56 -8.54
C ALA A 386 -0.84 11.79 -8.19
N ASP A 387 -1.31 11.90 -6.95
CA ASP A 387 -2.11 13.05 -6.48
C ASP A 387 -1.35 14.39 -6.58
N ALA A 388 -0.02 14.35 -6.51
CA ALA A 388 0.86 15.53 -6.65
C ALA A 388 1.28 15.81 -8.10
N PHE A 389 0.60 15.23 -9.10
CA PHE A 389 0.94 15.43 -10.50
C PHE A 389 0.64 16.86 -10.96
N ASP A 390 1.64 17.53 -11.52
CA ASP A 390 1.57 18.87 -12.08
C ASP A 390 1.97 18.83 -13.56
N SER A 391 0.99 19.03 -14.45
CA SER A 391 1.23 18.96 -15.89
C SER A 391 2.13 20.08 -16.43
N GLU A 392 2.15 21.25 -15.80
CA GLU A 392 3.03 22.36 -16.20
C GLU A 392 4.50 22.05 -15.95
N ILE A 393 4.78 21.26 -14.91
CA ILE A 393 6.14 20.83 -14.58
C ILE A 393 6.47 19.54 -15.34
N MET A 394 5.59 18.54 -15.28
CA MET A 394 5.89 17.17 -15.63
C MET A 394 5.72 16.87 -17.13
N CYS A 395 4.83 17.59 -17.82
CA CYS A 395 4.55 17.32 -19.25
C CYS A 395 5.42 18.14 -20.22
N ASN A 396 6.30 18.99 -19.72
CA ASN A 396 7.11 19.90 -20.54
C ASN A 396 8.59 19.48 -20.69
N GLY A 397 8.84 18.18 -20.69
CA GLY A 397 10.15 17.59 -20.94
C GLY A 397 10.95 17.23 -19.68
N GLN A 398 11.90 16.33 -19.88
CA GLN A 398 12.72 15.74 -18.80
C GLN A 398 13.57 16.78 -18.07
N ASP A 399 14.08 17.80 -18.79
CA ASP A 399 14.93 18.82 -18.16
C ASP A 399 14.18 19.64 -17.11
N LYS A 400 12.91 19.97 -17.38
CA LYS A 400 12.07 20.68 -16.43
C LYS A 400 11.80 19.84 -15.17
N VAL A 401 11.59 18.55 -15.35
CA VAL A 401 11.45 17.57 -14.25
C VAL A 401 12.72 17.53 -13.42
N LYS A 402 13.90 17.36 -14.04
CA LYS A 402 15.19 17.33 -13.33
C LYS A 402 15.50 18.62 -12.58
N ASN A 403 15.14 19.77 -13.17
CA ASN A 403 15.33 21.06 -12.51
C ASN A 403 14.44 21.17 -11.27
N LYS A 404 13.18 20.76 -11.37
CA LYS A 404 12.28 20.78 -10.20
C LYS A 404 12.72 19.81 -9.10
N MET A 405 13.24 18.64 -9.46
CA MET A 405 13.84 17.72 -8.49
C MET A 405 15.01 18.39 -7.73
N ARG A 406 15.90 19.08 -8.44
CA ARG A 406 17.02 19.82 -7.81
C ARG A 406 16.52 20.95 -6.90
N GLU A 407 15.50 21.70 -7.31
CA GLU A 407 14.91 22.74 -6.47
C GLU A 407 14.43 22.17 -5.12
N ILE A 408 13.71 21.04 -5.16
CA ILE A 408 13.21 20.38 -3.94
C ILE A 408 14.37 19.83 -3.10
N GLU A 409 15.38 19.24 -3.71
CA GLU A 409 16.58 18.77 -3.02
C GLU A 409 17.31 19.90 -2.25
N LEU A 410 17.36 21.09 -2.84
CA LEU A 410 18.00 22.26 -2.21
C LEU A 410 17.22 22.77 -0.99
N LEU A 411 15.93 22.48 -0.87
CA LEU A 411 15.16 22.82 0.33
C LEU A 411 15.60 22.00 1.56
N GLY A 412 16.12 20.79 1.36
CA GLY A 412 16.58 19.93 2.46
C GLY A 412 15.48 19.74 3.51
N ASN A 413 15.79 20.07 4.76
CA ASN A 413 14.84 19.96 5.88
C ASN A 413 13.68 20.98 5.83
N ALA A 414 13.73 21.97 4.93
CA ALA A 414 12.66 22.93 4.73
C ALA A 414 11.59 22.44 3.71
N ALA A 415 11.83 21.31 3.05
CA ALA A 415 10.85 20.70 2.15
C ALA A 415 9.58 20.30 2.93
N THR A 416 8.43 20.62 2.35
CA THR A 416 7.12 20.27 2.90
C THR A 416 6.72 18.84 2.52
N ASP A 417 5.66 18.32 3.14
CA ASP A 417 5.08 17.02 2.76
C ASP A 417 4.60 17.04 1.29
N THR A 418 4.10 18.20 0.82
CA THR A 418 3.71 18.39 -0.58
C THR A 418 4.92 18.32 -1.52
N ASP A 419 6.05 18.94 -1.14
CA ASP A 419 7.28 18.85 -1.93
C ASP A 419 7.80 17.40 -1.99
N SER A 420 7.72 16.67 -0.89
CA SER A 420 8.12 15.26 -0.83
C SER A 420 7.24 14.39 -1.73
N ALA A 421 5.92 14.56 -1.69
CA ALA A 421 4.98 13.84 -2.55
C ALA A 421 5.21 14.18 -4.05
N MET A 422 5.48 15.45 -4.36
CA MET A 422 5.83 15.86 -5.72
C MET A 422 7.15 15.23 -6.16
N TYR A 423 8.16 15.18 -5.29
CA TYR A 423 9.46 14.58 -5.61
C TYR A 423 9.34 13.10 -5.96
N GLU A 424 8.56 12.33 -5.21
CA GLU A 424 8.30 10.91 -5.51
C GLU A 424 7.64 10.74 -6.89
N THR A 425 6.70 11.60 -7.24
CA THR A 425 6.07 11.58 -8.58
C THR A 425 7.08 11.96 -9.67
N LEU A 426 7.93 12.97 -9.43
CA LEU A 426 8.99 13.39 -10.37
C LEU A 426 10.02 12.30 -10.64
N GLU A 427 10.38 11.48 -9.66
CA GLU A 427 11.27 10.33 -9.85
C GLU A 427 10.71 9.36 -10.89
N ILE A 428 9.40 9.08 -10.84
CA ILE A 428 8.73 8.16 -11.77
C ILE A 428 8.57 8.79 -13.15
N VAL A 429 8.24 10.08 -13.22
CA VAL A 429 8.19 10.82 -14.49
C VAL A 429 9.56 10.87 -15.15
N ASN A 430 10.64 11.11 -14.39
CA ASN A 430 12.00 11.08 -14.88
C ASN A 430 12.37 9.70 -15.45
N GLU A 431 12.00 8.62 -14.76
CA GLU A 431 12.20 7.25 -15.27
C GLU A 431 11.44 7.02 -16.58
N MET A 432 10.19 7.45 -16.66
CA MET A 432 9.38 7.34 -17.87
C MET A 432 10.04 8.04 -19.06
N TYR A 433 10.54 9.26 -18.89
CA TYR A 433 11.25 9.99 -19.94
C TYR A 433 12.57 9.30 -20.32
N ALA A 434 13.33 8.81 -19.35
CA ALA A 434 14.57 8.08 -19.61
C ALA A 434 14.33 6.81 -20.45
N ARG A 435 13.16 6.20 -20.32
CA ARG A 435 12.71 5.06 -21.14
C ARG A 435 12.17 5.47 -22.52
N GLY A 436 12.25 6.74 -22.89
CA GLY A 436 11.79 7.25 -24.18
C GLY A 436 10.29 7.43 -24.31
N ILE A 437 9.54 7.33 -23.22
CA ILE A 437 8.09 7.57 -23.20
C ILE A 437 7.85 9.05 -22.86
N LYS A 438 6.92 9.69 -23.58
CA LYS A 438 6.62 11.12 -23.43
C LYS A 438 5.15 11.34 -23.10
N PHE A 439 4.86 12.49 -22.50
CA PHE A 439 3.49 12.99 -22.42
C PHE A 439 3.08 13.69 -23.72
N LEU A 440 1.82 13.52 -24.07
CA LEU A 440 1.15 14.27 -25.12
C LEU A 440 0.55 15.55 -24.53
N PRO A 441 0.30 16.59 -25.35
CA PRO A 441 -0.39 17.80 -24.87
C PRO A 441 -1.78 17.50 -24.31
N ILE A 442 -2.18 18.24 -23.28
CA ILE A 442 -3.57 18.22 -22.85
C ILE A 442 -4.44 18.76 -23.98
N ASP A 443 -5.51 18.06 -24.28
CA ASP A 443 -6.39 18.35 -25.41
C ASP A 443 -7.85 18.39 -24.96
N LEU A 444 -8.57 19.44 -25.35
CA LEU A 444 -9.95 19.68 -24.95
C LEU A 444 -10.90 18.54 -25.32
N TYR A 445 -10.63 17.86 -26.44
CA TYR A 445 -11.49 16.81 -26.99
C TYR A 445 -10.99 15.39 -26.74
N LYS A 446 -9.66 15.22 -26.63
CA LYS A 446 -9.03 13.90 -26.48
C LYS A 446 -8.75 13.55 -25.02
N SER A 447 -8.35 14.53 -24.19
CA SER A 447 -8.04 14.26 -22.79
C SER A 447 -9.27 13.80 -22.02
N SER A 448 -9.14 12.77 -21.18
CA SER A 448 -10.18 12.43 -20.21
C SER A 448 -10.26 13.48 -19.10
N ALA A 449 -11.36 13.51 -18.36
CA ALA A 449 -11.49 14.40 -17.22
C ALA A 449 -10.41 14.12 -16.15
N LYS A 450 -10.16 12.83 -15.84
CA LYS A 450 -9.33 12.42 -14.70
C LYS A 450 -8.41 11.22 -14.92
N ARG A 451 -8.44 10.57 -16.09
CA ARG A 451 -7.61 9.41 -16.38
C ARG A 451 -6.55 9.72 -17.42
N PHE A 452 -5.33 9.27 -17.18
CA PHE A 452 -4.31 9.24 -18.22
C PHE A 452 -4.68 8.22 -19.29
N LEU A 453 -4.45 8.57 -20.55
CA LEU A 453 -4.79 7.72 -21.69
C LEU A 453 -3.52 7.24 -22.39
N MET A 454 -3.52 5.97 -22.76
CA MET A 454 -2.45 5.36 -23.56
C MET A 454 -2.74 5.57 -25.04
N GLU A 455 -1.87 6.31 -25.73
CA GLU A 455 -1.90 6.51 -27.19
C GLU A 455 -0.62 5.99 -27.81
N ASP A 456 -0.62 5.78 -29.12
CA ASP A 456 0.56 5.21 -29.82
C ASP A 456 1.82 6.06 -29.66
N GLU A 457 1.67 7.38 -29.68
CA GLU A 457 2.78 8.34 -29.60
C GLU A 457 3.21 8.68 -28.18
N GLY A 458 2.42 8.35 -27.15
CA GLY A 458 2.73 8.68 -25.77
C GLY A 458 1.54 8.56 -24.83
N ILE A 459 1.62 9.27 -23.71
CA ILE A 459 0.60 9.28 -22.66
C ILE A 459 -0.08 10.64 -22.65
N ARG A 460 -1.40 10.68 -22.79
CA ARG A 460 -2.18 11.91 -22.72
C ARG A 460 -2.64 12.19 -21.30
N PRO A 461 -2.22 13.31 -20.71
CA PRO A 461 -2.67 13.72 -19.38
C PRO A 461 -4.15 14.10 -19.38
N PRO A 462 -4.86 13.93 -18.25
CA PRO A 462 -6.23 14.36 -18.09
C PRO A 462 -6.35 15.87 -17.91
N LEU A 463 -7.56 16.39 -18.11
CA LEU A 463 -7.85 17.81 -17.92
C LEU A 463 -7.59 18.29 -16.48
N ASN A 464 -7.89 17.47 -15.48
CA ASN A 464 -7.67 17.82 -14.08
C ASN A 464 -6.18 17.77 -13.64
N SER A 465 -5.27 17.36 -14.52
CA SER A 465 -3.83 17.45 -14.26
C SER A 465 -3.27 18.87 -14.42
N LEU A 466 -4.07 19.80 -14.98
CA LEU A 466 -3.73 21.21 -14.99
C LEU A 466 -3.82 21.78 -13.57
N PRO A 467 -2.75 22.42 -13.07
CA PRO A 467 -2.77 23.02 -11.74
C PRO A 467 -3.94 23.97 -11.55
N GLY A 468 -4.71 23.76 -10.50
CA GLY A 468 -5.90 24.57 -10.19
C GLY A 468 -7.16 24.26 -11.01
N PHE A 469 -7.10 23.31 -11.94
CA PHE A 469 -8.27 22.88 -12.71
C PHE A 469 -8.98 21.70 -12.03
N GLY A 470 -10.14 21.98 -11.41
CA GLY A 470 -10.85 21.01 -10.60
C GLY A 470 -11.48 19.87 -11.41
N THR A 471 -11.62 18.70 -10.78
CA THR A 471 -12.22 17.51 -11.39
C THR A 471 -13.65 17.74 -11.89
N ILE A 472 -14.47 18.49 -11.15
CA ILE A 472 -15.86 18.83 -11.55
C ILE A 472 -15.87 19.62 -12.87
N ALA A 473 -14.96 20.58 -13.02
CA ALA A 473 -14.82 21.36 -14.26
C ALA A 473 -14.37 20.46 -15.43
N ALA A 474 -13.43 19.55 -15.18
CA ALA A 474 -12.95 18.59 -16.16
C ALA A 474 -14.06 17.63 -16.62
N GLU A 475 -14.84 17.09 -15.70
CA GLU A 475 -16.01 16.24 -15.99
C GLU A 475 -17.10 17.01 -16.73
N GLY A 476 -17.27 18.31 -16.43
CA GLY A 476 -18.17 19.21 -17.16
C GLY A 476 -17.80 19.30 -18.64
N ILE A 477 -16.52 19.44 -18.97
CA ILE A 477 -16.04 19.45 -20.37
C ILE A 477 -16.26 18.09 -21.02
N GLU A 478 -15.85 17.00 -20.35
CA GLU A 478 -15.96 15.63 -20.88
C GLU A 478 -17.43 15.27 -21.22
N LYS A 479 -18.37 15.73 -20.41
CA LYS A 479 -19.79 15.56 -20.65
C LYS A 479 -20.29 16.46 -21.78
N ALA A 480 -19.96 17.75 -21.76
CA ALA A 480 -20.46 18.72 -22.72
C ALA A 480 -19.99 18.42 -24.15
N ARG A 481 -18.76 17.95 -24.35
CA ARG A 481 -18.24 17.61 -25.69
C ARG A 481 -18.91 16.39 -26.34
N GLN A 482 -19.70 15.60 -25.60
CA GLN A 482 -20.48 14.49 -26.16
C GLN A 482 -21.57 15.01 -27.11
N ASP A 483 -22.05 16.22 -26.89
CA ASP A 483 -23.06 16.89 -27.73
C ASP A 483 -22.45 17.65 -28.94
N GLY A 484 -21.17 17.37 -29.26
CA GLY A 484 -20.45 17.96 -30.38
C GLY A 484 -19.35 18.95 -29.96
N MET A 485 -18.60 19.42 -30.96
CA MET A 485 -17.53 20.40 -30.77
C MET A 485 -18.10 21.74 -30.29
N PHE A 486 -17.24 22.55 -29.67
CA PHE A 486 -17.58 23.89 -29.23
C PHE A 486 -17.23 24.89 -30.34
N ASP A 487 -18.18 25.70 -30.75
CA ASP A 487 -17.97 26.68 -31.80
C ASP A 487 -17.19 27.93 -31.31
N SER A 488 -17.21 28.18 -30.00
CA SER A 488 -16.50 29.29 -29.38
C SER A 488 -16.17 29.04 -27.91
N ILE A 489 -15.31 29.87 -27.34
CA ILE A 489 -14.95 29.84 -25.92
C ILE A 489 -16.19 30.19 -25.05
N ASP A 490 -17.04 31.09 -25.48
CA ASP A 490 -18.29 31.40 -24.77
C ASP A 490 -19.24 30.20 -24.73
N GLU A 491 -19.35 29.44 -25.82
CA GLU A 491 -20.14 28.22 -25.85
C GLU A 491 -19.55 27.15 -24.92
N LEU A 492 -18.22 26.91 -24.96
CA LEU A 492 -17.54 26.02 -24.03
C LEU A 492 -17.83 26.39 -22.58
N LYS A 493 -17.71 27.69 -22.25
CA LYS A 493 -17.96 28.20 -20.90
C LYS A 493 -19.39 27.92 -20.43
N ILE A 494 -20.38 28.09 -21.29
CA ILE A 494 -21.79 27.86 -20.97
C ILE A 494 -22.10 26.38 -20.85
N ARG A 495 -21.72 25.58 -21.86
CA ARG A 495 -22.04 24.14 -21.90
C ARG A 495 -21.34 23.36 -20.84
N ALA A 496 -20.05 23.63 -20.59
CA ALA A 496 -19.26 22.96 -19.56
C ALA A 496 -19.36 23.61 -18.17
N LYS A 497 -20.11 24.70 -18.03
CA LYS A 497 -20.32 25.47 -16.78
C LYS A 497 -18.99 25.94 -16.15
N LEU A 498 -18.09 26.46 -16.97
CA LEU A 498 -16.76 26.90 -16.52
C LEU A 498 -16.77 28.35 -16.02
N GLY A 499 -16.02 28.63 -14.97
CA GLY A 499 -15.70 29.97 -14.52
C GLY A 499 -14.58 30.61 -15.36
N LYS A 500 -14.37 31.93 -15.17
CA LYS A 500 -13.31 32.68 -15.87
C LYS A 500 -11.92 32.06 -15.63
N SER A 501 -11.61 31.68 -14.40
CA SER A 501 -10.32 31.05 -14.04
C SER A 501 -10.08 29.74 -14.80
N GLY A 502 -11.11 28.91 -14.95
CA GLY A 502 -10.99 27.65 -15.71
C GLY A 502 -10.70 27.90 -17.21
N ILE A 503 -11.35 28.89 -17.82
CA ILE A 503 -11.06 29.30 -19.21
C ILE A 503 -9.62 29.81 -19.34
N GLU A 504 -9.13 30.60 -18.39
CA GLU A 504 -7.75 31.10 -18.39
C GLU A 504 -6.72 29.96 -18.29
N LEU A 505 -6.95 29.00 -17.42
CA LEU A 505 -6.07 27.82 -17.29
C LEU A 505 -6.03 27.01 -18.58
N LEU A 506 -7.17 26.76 -19.23
CA LEU A 506 -7.23 26.07 -20.52
C LEU A 506 -6.55 26.87 -21.63
N ARG A 507 -6.68 28.20 -21.63
CA ARG A 507 -6.02 29.09 -22.58
C ARG A 507 -4.51 29.04 -22.44
N ASN A 508 -4.01 29.16 -21.20
CA ASN A 508 -2.58 29.11 -20.89
C ASN A 508 -1.96 27.74 -21.24
N ALA A 509 -2.72 26.67 -21.07
CA ALA A 509 -2.34 25.32 -21.46
C ALA A 509 -2.39 25.08 -22.97
N GLY A 510 -2.85 26.05 -23.77
CA GLY A 510 -2.96 25.94 -25.21
C GLY A 510 -4.16 25.13 -25.72
N CYS A 511 -5.06 24.70 -24.83
CA CYS A 511 -6.23 23.87 -25.16
C CYS A 511 -7.27 24.63 -26.03
N LEU A 512 -7.26 25.96 -26.01
CA LEU A 512 -8.20 26.80 -26.71
C LEU A 512 -7.62 27.44 -27.99
N LYS A 513 -6.43 26.99 -28.41
CA LYS A 513 -5.76 27.53 -29.59
C LYS A 513 -6.62 27.33 -30.85
N GLY A 514 -6.91 28.44 -31.56
CA GLY A 514 -7.72 28.43 -32.79
C GLY A 514 -9.23 28.54 -32.56
N MET A 515 -9.70 28.60 -31.32
CA MET A 515 -11.12 28.89 -31.00
C MET A 515 -11.38 30.39 -30.99
N THR A 516 -12.54 30.79 -31.53
CA THR A 516 -13.03 32.16 -31.44
C THR A 516 -13.58 32.48 -30.07
N GLU A 517 -13.53 33.74 -29.63
CA GLU A 517 -14.08 34.14 -28.32
C GLU A 517 -15.59 33.93 -28.27
N SER A 518 -16.29 34.39 -29.32
CA SER A 518 -17.76 34.39 -29.40
C SER A 518 -18.24 34.03 -30.82
N ASN A 519 -19.42 33.45 -30.90
CA ASN A 519 -20.13 33.19 -32.15
C ASN A 519 -20.84 34.48 -32.68
N GLN A 520 -20.81 35.59 -31.94
CA GLN A 520 -21.36 36.85 -32.41
C GLN A 520 -20.44 37.43 -33.47
N LEU A 521 -20.95 37.53 -34.70
CA LEU A 521 -20.32 38.34 -35.72
C LEU A 521 -20.27 39.80 -35.20
N SER A 522 -19.06 40.32 -35.01
CA SER A 522 -18.87 41.73 -34.69
C SER A 522 -19.36 42.55 -35.87
N LEU A 523 -20.49 43.20 -35.70
CA LEU A 523 -21.07 44.15 -36.68
C LEU A 523 -20.38 45.53 -36.64
N PHE A 524 -19.14 45.58 -36.14
CA PHE A 524 -18.34 46.79 -36.18
C PHE A 524 -17.20 46.61 -37.18
N ILE A 525 -17.43 47.08 -38.39
CA ILE A 525 -16.42 47.53 -39.34
C ILE A 525 -16.09 48.98 -39.02
#